data_75756e9d8a333d33f7e4aa079aaf2e7d
#
_entry.id   75756e9d8a333d33f7e4aa079aaf2e7d
#
_cell.length_a   1.000
_cell.length_b   1.000
_cell.length_c   1.000
_cell.angle_alpha   90.00
_cell.angle_beta   90.00
_cell.angle_gamma   90.00
#
_symmetry.space_group_name_H-M   'P 1'
#
loop_
_entity.id
_entity.type
_entity.pdbx_description
1 polymer ?
#
loop_
_entity_poly.entity_id
_entity_poly.type
_entity_poly.pdbx_seq_one_letter_code
_entity_poly.pdbx_strand_id
1 'polypeptide(L)'
;MSASTLPDVVATPPTAAADADAATTATAASAADAAPLSKSARKRQQKLETLEARKEKKKAERKKRRELGKQKALEEAEAEEEGEDTSSPPDADPARELGGPAHHAAAWAFWRRIGQPRLVLAPMVNQSELAFRMLARQYGAELCYTPMLHSTLFAQEEVYRRDNFDPHAADRPLVAQFCGDDPATLLAAARHVQGRCDAVDLNLGCPQAIARKGHYGAFLLPERDLVVSLVRALAGGLSVPVTAKIRLLPGDIDETISLALALQEAGCSVLTVHGRTREQKCSCLCDWAAIAKVKAALSIPVIANGGVEHPADIRRLLAATGCDGAMLSEAALENPAIFGGAPVSRAGQIGIARAYLARARDHPPRSSSILKAHLFKVLFMALDRHRALRERLGAASDVDDALAVVDAVEAAERAAEADAADDDGIGLTWYRRHRAGGAQPSEGGAA
;
A
#
# COMPACT_ATOMS: atom_id res chain seq x y z
N MET A 1 -41.33 -48.83 12.94
CA MET A 1 -40.64 -50.10 12.61
C MET A 1 -39.21 -49.73 12.28
N SER A 2 -38.39 -50.04 13.12
CA SER A 2 -37.08 -50.61 13.46
C SER A 2 -35.98 -49.60 13.21
N ALA A 3 -35.39 -49.01 14.12
CA ALA A 3 -34.44 -49.26 15.23
C ALA A 3 -33.26 -50.18 14.83
N SER A 4 -32.04 -49.59 14.84
CA SER A 4 -30.78 -50.28 15.17
C SER A 4 -29.69 -49.22 15.40
N THR A 5 -29.43 -48.80 16.56
CA THR A 5 -28.47 -49.00 17.67
C THR A 5 -26.98 -49.10 17.24
N LEU A 6 -26.21 -48.23 17.92
CA LEU A 6 -24.78 -48.05 18.13
C LEU A 6 -23.99 -49.35 18.49
N PRO A 7 -22.63 -49.32 18.54
CA PRO A 7 -22.04 -48.91 19.84
C PRO A 7 -20.74 -48.08 19.79
N ASP A 8 -20.55 -47.36 20.94
CA ASP A 8 -19.38 -46.71 21.46
C ASP A 8 -18.18 -47.65 21.62
N VAL A 9 -16.96 -47.13 21.36
CA VAL A 9 -15.74 -47.67 21.99
C VAL A 9 -14.91 -46.53 22.58
N VAL A 10 -14.92 -46.49 23.88
CA VAL A 10 -14.02 -45.74 24.78
C VAL A 10 -12.70 -46.49 24.87
N ALA A 11 -11.56 -45.80 24.74
CA ALA A 11 -10.25 -46.30 25.19
C ALA A 11 -9.45 -45.19 25.88
N THR A 12 -9.21 -45.42 27.14
CA THR A 12 -8.40 -44.68 28.12
C THR A 12 -6.88 -44.92 27.89
N PRO A 13 -5.99 -44.04 28.42
CA PRO A 13 -4.54 -44.11 28.21
C PRO A 13 -3.84 -44.98 29.28
N PRO A 14 -2.64 -45.49 29.02
CA PRO A 14 -1.84 -46.13 30.08
C PRO A 14 -0.82 -45.17 30.71
N THR A 15 -0.71 -45.35 31.98
CA THR A 15 0.14 -44.77 33.01
C THR A 15 1.62 -45.16 32.88
N ALA A 16 2.45 -44.26 33.47
CA ALA A 16 3.88 -44.40 33.67
C ALA A 16 4.28 -45.56 34.60
N ALA A 17 5.46 -46.13 34.41
CA ALA A 17 6.28 -46.69 35.47
C ALA A 17 7.78 -46.61 35.11
N ALA A 18 8.53 -46.23 36.14
CA ALA A 18 10.00 -46.05 36.18
C ALA A 18 10.76 -47.36 36.22
N ASP A 19 12.06 -47.33 35.89
CA ASP A 19 13.24 -47.67 36.71
C ASP A 19 14.49 -47.83 35.83
N ALA A 20 15.50 -47.06 36.12
CA ALA A 20 16.74 -47.28 36.86
C ALA A 20 17.87 -47.99 36.10
N ASP A 21 18.99 -47.28 36.14
CA ASP A 21 20.38 -47.70 36.19
C ASP A 21 20.98 -48.74 35.22
N ALA A 22 21.95 -48.21 34.45
CA ALA A 22 23.29 -48.81 34.37
C ALA A 22 24.33 -47.85 33.77
N ALA A 23 25.18 -47.35 34.60
CA ALA A 23 26.48 -46.79 34.22
C ALA A 23 27.37 -47.89 33.67
N THR A 24 28.15 -47.63 32.64
CA THR A 24 29.62 -47.85 32.60
C THR A 24 30.16 -47.86 31.16
N THR A 25 31.33 -47.25 31.08
CA THR A 25 32.43 -47.36 30.13
C THR A 25 32.47 -46.45 28.94
N ALA A 26 33.21 -45.35 29.15
CA ALA A 26 33.90 -44.61 28.11
C ALA A 26 34.91 -45.47 27.38
N THR A 27 34.84 -45.50 26.07
CA THR A 27 35.99 -45.80 25.23
C THR A 27 36.13 -44.71 24.18
N ALA A 28 37.27 -44.04 24.27
CA ALA A 28 37.75 -43.11 23.26
C ALA A 28 37.90 -43.83 21.92
N ALA A 29 37.11 -43.41 20.92
CA ALA A 29 37.33 -43.79 19.53
C ALA A 29 37.82 -42.56 18.78
N SER A 30 39.06 -42.64 18.40
CA SER A 30 39.86 -41.95 17.40
C SER A 30 39.11 -41.18 16.34
N ALA A 31 39.46 -39.90 16.20
CA ALA A 31 39.23 -39.09 15.01
C ALA A 31 40.11 -39.62 13.86
N ALA A 32 39.52 -40.40 12.96
CA ALA A 32 40.15 -40.71 11.68
C ALA A 32 39.06 -41.05 10.65
N ASP A 33 39.15 -40.43 9.46
CA ASP A 33 38.46 -40.74 8.20
C ASP A 33 36.96 -40.47 8.10
N ALA A 34 36.61 -39.18 8.05
CA ALA A 34 35.42 -38.75 7.34
C ALA A 34 35.76 -38.64 5.84
N ALA A 35 35.23 -39.51 5.03
CA ALA A 35 35.35 -39.45 3.56
C ALA A 35 34.99 -38.09 3.01
N PRO A 36 35.70 -37.54 2.00
CA PRO A 36 35.44 -36.19 1.49
C PRO A 36 34.05 -36.09 0.90
N LEU A 37 33.27 -35.14 1.43
CA LEU A 37 31.89 -34.86 0.97
C LEU A 37 31.82 -34.73 -0.55
N SER A 38 30.82 -35.32 -1.16
CA SER A 38 30.58 -35.22 -2.60
C SER A 38 30.45 -33.75 -3.04
N LYS A 39 30.76 -33.43 -4.31
CA LYS A 39 30.65 -32.08 -4.86
C LYS A 39 29.24 -31.46 -4.62
N SER A 40 28.21 -32.27 -4.63
CA SER A 40 26.82 -31.82 -4.38
C SER A 40 26.58 -31.53 -2.90
N ALA A 41 27.14 -32.31 -1.98
CA ALA A 41 27.06 -32.09 -0.54
C ALA A 41 27.80 -30.80 -0.12
N ARG A 42 29.00 -30.57 -0.66
CA ARG A 42 29.75 -29.30 -0.44
C ARG A 42 28.97 -28.08 -0.93
N LYS A 43 28.33 -28.16 -2.08
CA LYS A 43 27.50 -27.05 -2.62
C LYS A 43 26.25 -26.80 -1.76
N ARG A 44 25.67 -27.84 -1.16
CA ARG A 44 24.53 -27.75 -0.24
C ARG A 44 24.93 -27.14 1.10
N GLN A 45 26.09 -27.53 1.63
CA GLN A 45 26.66 -26.99 2.86
C GLN A 45 27.01 -25.49 2.70
N GLN A 46 27.68 -25.12 1.62
CA GLN A 46 28.02 -23.73 1.31
C GLN A 46 26.76 -22.83 1.15
N LYS A 47 25.67 -23.39 0.61
CA LYS A 47 24.38 -22.70 0.50
C LYS A 47 23.71 -22.52 1.87
N LEU A 48 23.83 -23.49 2.78
CA LEU A 48 23.35 -23.40 4.16
C LEU A 48 24.13 -22.36 4.96
N GLU A 49 25.45 -22.40 4.90
CA GLU A 49 26.32 -21.42 5.56
C GLU A 49 26.06 -19.99 5.09
N THR A 50 25.85 -19.81 3.77
CA THR A 50 25.46 -18.51 3.19
C THR A 50 24.10 -18.04 3.69
N LEU A 51 23.15 -18.97 3.88
CA LEU A 51 21.81 -18.65 4.39
C LEU A 51 21.84 -18.28 5.89
N GLU A 52 22.67 -18.98 6.66
CA GLU A 52 22.87 -18.69 8.09
C GLU A 52 23.58 -17.35 8.28
N ALA A 53 24.64 -17.09 7.52
CA ALA A 53 25.33 -15.80 7.54
C ALA A 53 24.41 -14.63 7.17
N ARG A 54 23.51 -14.83 6.20
CA ARG A 54 22.46 -13.84 5.86
C ARG A 54 21.44 -13.64 6.98
N LYS A 55 21.05 -14.71 7.70
CA LYS A 55 20.15 -14.62 8.86
C LYS A 55 20.81 -13.86 10.01
N GLU A 56 22.06 -14.15 10.30
CA GLU A 56 22.82 -13.47 11.37
C GLU A 56 23.07 -11.98 11.01
N LYS A 57 23.43 -11.68 9.76
CA LYS A 57 23.55 -10.29 9.30
C LYS A 57 22.22 -9.52 9.44
N LYS A 58 21.08 -10.11 9.04
CA LYS A 58 19.76 -9.53 9.24
C LYS A 58 19.41 -9.31 10.71
N LYS A 59 19.79 -10.24 11.57
CA LYS A 59 19.56 -10.14 13.03
C LYS A 59 20.39 -9.01 13.65
N ALA A 60 21.66 -8.88 13.23
CA ALA A 60 22.55 -7.80 13.66
C ALA A 60 22.08 -6.42 13.19
N GLU A 61 21.65 -6.30 11.91
CA GLU A 61 21.07 -5.08 11.37
C GLU A 61 19.78 -4.69 12.11
N ARG A 62 18.93 -5.67 12.42
CA ARG A 62 17.69 -5.45 13.18
C ARG A 62 17.98 -4.97 14.62
N LYS A 63 19.05 -5.51 15.25
CA LYS A 63 19.51 -5.07 16.57
C LYS A 63 20.04 -3.64 16.52
N LYS A 64 20.94 -3.34 15.56
CA LYS A 64 21.51 -1.99 15.35
C LYS A 64 20.43 -0.95 15.08
N ARG A 65 19.43 -1.28 14.24
CA ARG A 65 18.28 -0.42 13.94
C ARG A 65 17.39 -0.18 15.17
N ARG A 66 17.23 -1.20 16.03
CA ARG A 66 16.47 -1.07 17.29
C ARG A 66 17.19 -0.16 18.29
N GLU A 67 18.52 -0.22 18.35
CA GLU A 67 19.34 0.64 19.24
C GLU A 67 19.34 2.09 18.73
N LEU A 68 19.53 2.29 17.42
CA LEU A 68 19.45 3.62 16.81
C LEU A 68 18.04 4.24 16.95
N GLY A 69 16.98 3.43 16.84
CA GLY A 69 15.60 3.88 17.07
C GLY A 69 15.32 4.24 18.54
N LYS A 70 15.97 3.57 19.50
CA LYS A 70 15.89 3.95 20.92
C LYS A 70 16.62 5.27 21.20
N GLN A 71 17.76 5.46 20.56
CA GLN A 71 18.55 6.67 20.72
C GLN A 71 17.83 7.89 20.14
N LYS A 72 17.24 7.76 18.92
CA LYS A 72 16.40 8.79 18.32
C LYS A 72 15.13 9.10 19.16
N ALA A 73 14.50 8.07 19.70
CA ALA A 73 13.33 8.26 20.57
C ALA A 73 13.68 8.96 21.90
N LEU A 74 14.92 8.77 22.42
CA LEU A 74 15.39 9.53 23.58
C LEU A 74 15.66 11.00 23.22
N GLU A 75 16.34 11.24 22.09
CA GLU A 75 16.62 12.58 21.58
C GLU A 75 15.34 13.36 21.23
N GLU A 76 14.32 12.66 20.67
CA GLU A 76 13.01 13.23 20.38
C GLU A 76 12.20 13.49 21.67
N ALA A 77 12.29 12.62 22.68
CA ALA A 77 11.64 12.83 23.97
C ALA A 77 12.26 14.01 24.75
N GLU A 78 13.59 14.18 24.70
CA GLU A 78 14.30 15.33 25.27
C GLU A 78 13.96 16.64 24.55
N ALA A 79 13.71 16.59 23.21
CA ALA A 79 13.28 17.74 22.42
C ALA A 79 11.78 18.06 22.61
N GLU A 80 10.94 17.08 22.92
CA GLU A 80 9.51 17.26 23.24
C GLU A 80 9.30 17.83 24.66
N GLU A 81 10.18 17.59 25.62
CA GLU A 81 10.13 18.24 26.95
C GLU A 81 10.43 19.74 26.90
N GLU A 82 11.12 20.24 25.86
CA GLU A 82 11.41 21.67 25.68
C GLU A 82 10.32 22.41 24.86
N GLY A 83 9.31 21.74 24.31
CA GLY A 83 8.29 22.32 23.44
C GLY A 83 6.88 21.77 23.64
N GLU A 84 6.42 21.66 24.89
CA GLU A 84 5.07 21.18 25.19
C GLU A 84 3.99 22.19 24.78
N ASP A 85 3.43 22.00 23.57
CA ASP A 85 2.02 22.34 23.29
C ASP A 85 1.18 21.07 23.52
N THR A 86 0.82 20.81 24.77
CA THR A 86 0.01 19.64 25.20
C THR A 86 -1.48 19.87 24.95
N SER A 87 -1.87 20.33 23.80
CA SER A 87 -3.26 20.23 23.37
C SER A 87 -3.47 18.90 22.66
N SER A 88 -3.89 17.87 23.41
CA SER A 88 -4.53 16.70 22.79
C SER A 88 -5.58 17.21 21.81
N PRO A 89 -5.60 16.71 20.56
CA PRO A 89 -6.64 17.13 19.62
C PRO A 89 -8.00 16.90 20.28
N PRO A 90 -8.93 17.85 20.15
CA PRO A 90 -10.23 17.74 20.81
C PRO A 90 -10.91 16.43 20.43
N ASP A 91 -11.52 15.77 21.39
CA ASP A 91 -12.38 14.62 21.13
C ASP A 91 -13.47 14.99 20.11
N ALA A 92 -13.99 14.00 19.43
CA ALA A 92 -15.12 14.21 18.52
C ALA A 92 -16.26 14.90 19.27
N ASP A 93 -16.89 15.89 18.63
CA ASP A 93 -18.11 16.50 19.15
C ASP A 93 -19.20 15.44 19.27
N PRO A 94 -19.66 15.06 20.48
CA PRO A 94 -20.69 14.04 20.67
C PRO A 94 -22.04 14.45 20.08
N ALA A 95 -22.25 15.76 19.79
CA ALA A 95 -23.44 16.29 19.13
C ALA A 95 -23.34 16.28 17.59
N ARG A 96 -22.24 15.79 17.02
CA ARG A 96 -22.05 15.75 15.57
C ARG A 96 -23.08 14.84 14.91
N GLU A 97 -23.95 15.45 14.13
CA GLU A 97 -24.91 14.70 13.30
C GLU A 97 -24.17 13.95 12.18
N LEU A 98 -24.40 12.64 12.08
CA LEU A 98 -23.86 11.78 11.02
C LEU A 98 -24.94 11.56 9.97
N GLY A 99 -24.55 11.66 8.71
CA GLY A 99 -25.50 11.61 7.59
C GLY A 99 -26.33 12.90 7.46
N GLY A 100 -27.23 12.92 6.51
CA GLY A 100 -28.13 14.03 6.28
C GLY A 100 -27.47 15.32 5.74
N PRO A 101 -28.28 16.39 5.55
CA PRO A 101 -27.80 17.60 4.87
C PRO A 101 -26.67 18.34 5.58
N ALA A 102 -26.66 18.38 6.91
CA ALA A 102 -25.61 19.05 7.69
C ALA A 102 -24.27 18.36 7.51
N HIS A 103 -24.24 17.01 7.56
CA HIS A 103 -23.03 16.23 7.29
C HIS A 103 -22.54 16.43 5.85
N HIS A 104 -23.46 16.41 4.85
CA HIS A 104 -23.10 16.63 3.44
C HIS A 104 -22.46 18.01 3.23
N ALA A 105 -23.01 19.05 3.86
CA ALA A 105 -22.43 20.39 3.82
C ALA A 105 -21.03 20.44 4.44
N ALA A 106 -20.83 19.74 5.58
CA ALA A 106 -19.51 19.61 6.24
C ALA A 106 -18.51 18.83 5.38
N ALA A 107 -18.94 17.78 4.68
CA ALA A 107 -18.11 17.01 3.74
C ALA A 107 -17.59 17.90 2.59
N TRP A 108 -18.46 18.73 2.01
CA TRP A 108 -18.06 19.69 0.99
C TRP A 108 -17.20 20.84 1.55
N ALA A 109 -17.43 21.28 2.79
CA ALA A 109 -16.57 22.26 3.46
C ALA A 109 -15.16 21.69 3.67
N PHE A 110 -15.06 20.44 4.10
CA PHE A 110 -13.78 19.72 4.17
C PHE A 110 -13.10 19.64 2.80
N TRP A 111 -13.81 19.22 1.76
CA TRP A 111 -13.24 19.09 0.40
C TRP A 111 -12.69 20.43 -0.10
N ARG A 112 -13.40 21.53 0.14
CA ARG A 112 -12.90 22.89 -0.16
C ARG A 112 -11.69 23.27 0.66
N ARG A 113 -11.68 22.96 1.96
CA ARG A 113 -10.56 23.27 2.86
C ARG A 113 -9.24 22.61 2.43
N ILE A 114 -9.29 21.39 1.90
CA ILE A 114 -8.11 20.70 1.40
C ILE A 114 -7.77 21.04 -0.08
N GLY A 115 -8.39 22.08 -0.64
CA GLY A 115 -8.08 22.59 -1.99
C GLY A 115 -8.86 21.97 -3.12
N GLN A 116 -9.91 21.20 -2.87
CA GLN A 116 -10.71 20.48 -3.89
C GLN A 116 -9.83 19.59 -4.80
N PRO A 117 -9.06 18.66 -4.27
CA PRO A 117 -8.01 17.96 -5.01
C PRO A 117 -8.57 17.13 -6.15
N ARG A 118 -8.11 17.40 -7.36
CA ARG A 118 -8.47 16.65 -8.56
C ARG A 118 -7.52 15.51 -8.85
N LEU A 119 -6.28 15.59 -8.36
CA LEU A 119 -5.18 14.67 -8.63
C LEU A 119 -4.76 13.98 -7.33
N VAL A 120 -5.11 12.71 -7.19
CA VAL A 120 -5.01 11.98 -5.93
C VAL A 120 -4.08 10.78 -6.07
N LEU A 121 -3.05 10.70 -5.21
CA LEU A 121 -2.21 9.50 -5.12
C LEU A 121 -2.89 8.44 -4.25
N ALA A 122 -3.08 7.24 -4.80
CA ALA A 122 -3.73 6.13 -4.13
C ALA A 122 -2.91 5.56 -2.96
N PRO A 123 -3.57 4.98 -1.93
CA PRO A 123 -2.91 4.16 -0.93
C PRO A 123 -2.36 2.87 -1.55
N MET A 124 -1.07 2.60 -1.33
CA MET A 124 -0.38 1.44 -1.89
C MET A 124 0.57 0.83 -0.87
N VAL A 125 0.33 -0.43 -0.49
CA VAL A 125 1.19 -1.16 0.47
C VAL A 125 2.63 -1.18 -0.02
N ASN A 126 3.56 -0.68 0.80
CA ASN A 126 4.98 -0.54 0.50
C ASN A 126 5.33 0.33 -0.72
N GLN A 127 4.41 1.18 -1.20
CA GLN A 127 4.60 1.97 -2.43
C GLN A 127 3.97 3.38 -2.37
N SER A 128 3.38 3.79 -1.26
CA SER A 128 2.99 5.17 -0.98
C SER A 128 3.57 5.67 0.34
N GLU A 129 4.82 5.28 0.62
CA GLU A 129 5.62 5.80 1.73
C GLU A 129 5.98 7.28 1.49
N LEU A 130 6.48 7.95 2.55
CA LEU A 130 6.70 9.40 2.54
C LEU A 130 7.56 9.86 1.36
N ALA A 131 8.68 9.19 1.06
CA ALA A 131 9.55 9.57 -0.06
C ALA A 131 8.79 9.59 -1.40
N PHE A 132 7.94 8.59 -1.65
CA PHE A 132 7.16 8.53 -2.88
C PHE A 132 6.01 9.55 -2.91
N ARG A 133 5.35 9.81 -1.77
CA ARG A 133 4.32 10.85 -1.67
C ARG A 133 4.91 12.24 -1.95
N MET A 134 6.09 12.55 -1.37
CA MET A 134 6.80 13.79 -1.64
C MET A 134 7.21 13.94 -3.10
N LEU A 135 7.63 12.84 -3.74
CA LEU A 135 7.90 12.82 -5.19
C LEU A 135 6.62 13.08 -6.00
N ALA A 136 5.51 12.39 -5.68
CA ALA A 136 4.24 12.59 -6.38
C ALA A 136 3.74 14.04 -6.26
N ARG A 137 3.90 14.67 -5.09
CA ARG A 137 3.58 16.09 -4.87
C ARG A 137 4.44 17.01 -5.70
N GLN A 138 5.73 16.72 -5.82
CA GLN A 138 6.64 17.48 -6.69
C GLN A 138 6.14 17.52 -8.14
N TYR A 139 5.45 16.46 -8.55
CA TYR A 139 4.88 16.35 -9.90
C TYR A 139 3.38 16.73 -9.97
N GLY A 140 2.79 17.23 -8.90
CA GLY A 140 1.44 17.81 -8.93
C GLY A 140 0.34 16.95 -8.29
N ALA A 141 0.65 15.90 -7.55
CA ALA A 141 -0.36 15.24 -6.71
C ALA A 141 -0.84 16.19 -5.61
N GLU A 142 -2.16 16.42 -5.55
CA GLU A 142 -2.79 17.40 -4.68
C GLU A 142 -3.22 16.79 -3.33
N LEU A 143 -3.58 15.51 -3.33
CA LEU A 143 -3.94 14.72 -2.15
C LEU A 143 -3.19 13.39 -2.19
N CYS A 144 -2.59 13.01 -1.05
CA CYS A 144 -1.91 11.73 -0.92
C CYS A 144 -2.50 10.89 0.20
N TYR A 145 -2.38 9.57 0.03
CA TYR A 145 -2.78 8.57 1.03
C TYR A 145 -1.54 7.84 1.56
N THR A 146 -1.54 7.52 2.85
CA THR A 146 -0.53 6.63 3.43
C THR A 146 -0.64 5.22 2.83
N PRO A 147 0.37 4.35 2.98
CA PRO A 147 0.14 2.92 2.87
C PRO A 147 -0.98 2.47 3.82
N MET A 148 -1.63 1.36 3.48
CA MET A 148 -2.66 0.77 4.32
C MET A 148 -2.08 0.30 5.67
N LEU A 149 -2.61 0.81 6.77
CA LEU A 149 -2.21 0.53 8.14
C LEU A 149 -3.14 -0.53 8.75
N HIS A 150 -2.58 -1.56 9.38
CA HIS A 150 -3.37 -2.59 10.05
C HIS A 150 -3.83 -2.11 11.42
N SER A 151 -5.13 -1.96 11.65
CA SER A 151 -5.69 -1.35 12.87
C SER A 151 -5.22 -2.02 14.16
N THR A 152 -5.25 -3.35 14.23
CA THR A 152 -4.83 -4.10 15.43
C THR A 152 -3.35 -3.84 15.77
N LEU A 153 -2.48 -3.93 14.77
CA LEU A 153 -1.04 -3.67 14.98
C LEU A 153 -0.79 -2.21 15.34
N PHE A 154 -1.51 -1.30 14.70
CA PHE A 154 -1.37 0.13 14.93
C PHE A 154 -1.88 0.54 16.32
N ALA A 155 -2.97 -0.05 16.81
CA ALA A 155 -3.49 0.20 18.14
C ALA A 155 -2.56 -0.33 19.24
N GLN A 156 -1.95 -1.51 19.03
CA GLN A 156 -1.25 -2.26 20.08
C GLN A 156 0.28 -2.07 20.08
N GLU A 157 0.90 -1.82 18.91
CA GLU A 157 2.35 -1.85 18.76
C GLU A 157 2.91 -0.47 18.41
N GLU A 158 3.60 0.18 19.34
CA GLU A 158 4.27 1.47 19.14
C GLU A 158 5.33 1.40 18.03
N VAL A 159 6.11 0.33 17.99
CA VAL A 159 7.12 0.10 16.95
C VAL A 159 6.46 0.03 15.56
N TYR A 160 5.28 -0.60 15.46
CA TYR A 160 4.55 -0.64 14.20
C TYR A 160 4.08 0.77 13.78
N ARG A 161 3.56 1.57 14.71
CA ARG A 161 3.16 2.96 14.45
C ARG A 161 4.32 3.77 13.91
N ARG A 162 5.43 3.81 14.64
CA ARG A 162 6.65 4.53 14.25
C ARG A 162 7.18 4.10 12.89
N ASP A 163 7.20 2.78 12.61
CA ASP A 163 7.79 2.24 11.38
C ASP A 163 6.87 2.38 10.16
N ASN A 164 5.56 2.67 10.32
CA ASN A 164 4.59 2.69 9.23
C ASN A 164 3.82 4.00 9.07
N PHE A 165 3.90 4.91 10.01
CA PHE A 165 3.28 6.24 9.93
C PHE A 165 4.32 7.30 10.26
N ASP A 166 4.76 8.00 9.22
CA ASP A 166 5.76 9.06 9.27
C ASP A 166 5.15 10.31 8.61
N PRO A 167 4.42 11.15 9.37
CA PRO A 167 3.82 12.38 8.87
C PRO A 167 4.90 13.46 8.75
N HIS A 168 4.80 14.27 7.71
CA HIS A 168 5.70 15.39 7.46
C HIS A 168 4.89 16.66 7.16
N ALA A 169 5.33 17.81 7.64
CA ALA A 169 4.59 19.07 7.48
C ALA A 169 4.31 19.44 6.02
N ALA A 170 5.25 19.14 5.12
CA ALA A 170 5.09 19.38 3.70
C ALA A 170 4.27 18.28 2.98
N ASP A 171 3.89 17.18 3.68
CA ASP A 171 3.09 16.08 3.12
C ASP A 171 1.61 16.26 3.45
N ARG A 172 1.06 17.43 3.14
CA ARG A 172 -0.35 17.79 3.38
C ARG A 172 -1.00 18.32 2.09
N PRO A 173 -2.31 18.09 1.85
CA PRO A 173 -3.23 17.30 2.67
C PRO A 173 -2.95 15.79 2.58
N LEU A 174 -3.03 15.08 3.73
CA LEU A 174 -2.73 13.66 3.87
C LEU A 174 -3.93 12.90 4.45
N VAL A 175 -4.24 11.74 3.86
CA VAL A 175 -5.24 10.80 4.38
C VAL A 175 -4.55 9.55 4.90
N ALA A 176 -4.80 9.19 6.16
CA ALA A 176 -4.29 7.97 6.77
C ALA A 176 -5.26 6.80 6.53
N GLN A 177 -4.85 5.79 5.75
CA GLN A 177 -5.72 4.66 5.43
C GLN A 177 -5.51 3.49 6.39
N PHE A 178 -6.61 2.99 6.96
CA PHE A 178 -6.63 1.81 7.83
C PHE A 178 -7.39 0.64 7.20
N CYS A 179 -7.06 -0.58 7.66
CA CYS A 179 -7.85 -1.78 7.44
C CYS A 179 -8.09 -2.50 8.78
N GLY A 180 -9.24 -3.12 8.90
CA GLY A 180 -9.68 -3.90 10.06
C GLY A 180 -11.16 -4.18 9.98
N ASP A 181 -11.67 -5.00 10.89
CA ASP A 181 -13.05 -5.49 10.96
C ASP A 181 -13.69 -5.29 12.34
N ASP A 182 -12.95 -4.73 13.30
CA ASP A 182 -13.47 -4.42 14.64
C ASP A 182 -13.56 -2.89 14.85
N PRO A 183 -14.77 -2.32 15.09
CA PRO A 183 -14.98 -0.89 15.23
C PRO A 183 -14.16 -0.25 16.35
N ALA A 184 -14.04 -0.93 17.50
CA ALA A 184 -13.35 -0.38 18.66
C ALA A 184 -11.83 -0.30 18.42
N THR A 185 -11.25 -1.38 17.90
CA THR A 185 -9.82 -1.44 17.54
C THR A 185 -9.48 -0.45 16.44
N LEU A 186 -10.36 -0.31 15.44
CA LEU A 186 -10.17 0.61 14.32
C LEU A 186 -10.17 2.07 14.81
N LEU A 187 -11.12 2.42 15.69
CA LEU A 187 -11.19 3.76 16.31
C LEU A 187 -9.97 4.04 17.19
N ALA A 188 -9.56 3.08 18.03
CA ALA A 188 -8.37 3.22 18.86
C ALA A 188 -7.10 3.48 18.00
N ALA A 189 -6.93 2.73 16.90
CA ALA A 189 -5.85 2.94 15.97
C ALA A 189 -5.88 4.34 15.33
N ALA A 190 -7.06 4.76 14.85
CA ALA A 190 -7.24 6.02 14.15
C ALA A 190 -7.03 7.25 15.03
N ARG A 191 -7.31 7.18 16.32
CA ARG A 191 -7.05 8.25 17.29
C ARG A 191 -5.58 8.64 17.39
N HIS A 192 -4.66 7.70 17.18
CA HIS A 192 -3.22 8.01 17.16
C HIS A 192 -2.77 8.90 15.99
N VAL A 193 -3.58 9.06 14.94
CA VAL A 193 -3.21 9.84 13.75
C VAL A 193 -4.05 11.11 13.54
N GLN A 194 -5.17 11.28 14.25
CA GLN A 194 -6.14 12.35 13.95
C GLN A 194 -5.58 13.79 14.00
N GLY A 195 -4.59 14.08 14.81
CA GLY A 195 -3.89 15.38 14.82
C GLY A 195 -2.81 15.53 13.73
N ARG A 196 -2.48 14.42 13.06
CA ARG A 196 -1.31 14.31 12.18
C ARG A 196 -1.68 14.03 10.71
N CYS A 197 -2.98 13.98 10.39
CA CYS A 197 -3.53 13.81 9.04
C CYS A 197 -4.77 14.71 8.86
N ASP A 198 -5.25 14.85 7.61
CA ASP A 198 -6.42 15.67 7.27
C ASP A 198 -7.73 14.88 7.28
N ALA A 199 -7.64 13.56 7.09
CA ALA A 199 -8.75 12.62 7.18
C ALA A 199 -8.24 11.19 7.45
N VAL A 200 -9.12 10.34 7.94
CA VAL A 200 -8.90 8.90 8.10
C VAL A 200 -9.73 8.15 7.06
N ASP A 201 -9.13 7.17 6.38
CA ASP A 201 -9.78 6.37 5.35
C ASP A 201 -9.92 4.91 5.75
N LEU A 202 -11.07 4.31 5.44
CA LEU A 202 -11.30 2.88 5.61
C LEU A 202 -11.07 2.13 4.29
N ASN A 203 -10.15 1.17 4.30
CA ASN A 203 -9.91 0.31 3.15
C ASN A 203 -10.97 -0.78 3.02
N LEU A 204 -11.81 -0.66 2.01
CA LEU A 204 -12.82 -1.65 1.60
C LEU A 204 -12.57 -2.14 0.16
N GLY A 205 -11.34 -1.99 -0.34
CA GLY A 205 -11.02 -2.27 -1.74
C GLY A 205 -9.89 -3.27 -1.99
N CYS A 206 -9.12 -3.67 -0.97
CA CYS A 206 -8.00 -4.59 -1.14
C CYS A 206 -8.46 -6.02 -1.46
N PRO A 207 -8.10 -6.60 -2.65
CA PRO A 207 -8.56 -7.93 -3.06
C PRO A 207 -7.52 -9.02 -2.77
N GLN A 208 -6.43 -8.73 -2.08
CA GLN A 208 -5.31 -9.66 -1.91
C GLN A 208 -5.65 -10.80 -0.95
N ALA A 209 -4.98 -11.95 -1.11
CA ALA A 209 -5.17 -13.12 -0.26
C ALA A 209 -4.91 -12.84 1.23
N ILE A 210 -3.99 -11.93 1.54
CA ILE A 210 -3.73 -11.51 2.93
C ILE A 210 -4.93 -10.76 3.52
N ALA A 211 -5.65 -9.97 2.74
CA ALA A 211 -6.87 -9.30 3.17
C ALA A 211 -8.00 -10.30 3.45
N ARG A 212 -8.10 -11.35 2.60
CA ARG A 212 -9.04 -12.46 2.86
C ARG A 212 -8.74 -13.19 4.17
N LYS A 213 -7.45 -13.51 4.41
CA LYS A 213 -7.02 -14.20 5.64
C LYS A 213 -7.23 -13.34 6.89
N GLY A 214 -7.01 -12.02 6.76
CA GLY A 214 -7.13 -11.07 7.86
C GLY A 214 -8.53 -10.46 8.01
N HIS A 215 -9.52 -10.90 7.23
CA HIS A 215 -10.91 -10.44 7.23
C HIS A 215 -11.00 -8.90 7.13
N TYR A 216 -10.44 -8.31 6.03
CA TYR A 216 -10.52 -6.87 5.78
C TYR A 216 -10.54 -6.55 4.28
N GLY A 217 -10.66 -5.28 3.94
CA GLY A 217 -10.64 -4.81 2.56
C GLY A 217 -11.88 -5.18 1.77
N ALA A 218 -11.76 -5.60 0.51
CA ALA A 218 -12.89 -5.93 -0.35
C ALA A 218 -13.66 -7.19 0.08
N PHE A 219 -13.15 -7.93 1.04
CA PHE A 219 -13.84 -9.10 1.59
C PHE A 219 -14.93 -8.74 2.58
N LEU A 220 -14.91 -7.50 3.13
CA LEU A 220 -15.98 -6.98 3.99
C LEU A 220 -17.19 -6.43 3.21
N LEU A 221 -17.05 -6.13 1.92
CA LEU A 221 -18.12 -5.48 1.15
C LEU A 221 -19.49 -6.22 1.20
N PRO A 222 -19.55 -7.56 1.24
CA PRO A 222 -20.82 -8.27 1.42
C PRO A 222 -21.44 -8.12 2.82
N GLU A 223 -20.65 -7.72 3.81
CA GLU A 223 -21.05 -7.59 5.22
C GLU A 223 -21.48 -6.14 5.50
N ARG A 224 -22.57 -5.71 4.85
CA ARG A 224 -23.04 -4.33 4.86
C ARG A 224 -23.13 -3.71 6.26
N ASP A 225 -23.76 -4.42 7.20
CA ASP A 225 -23.98 -3.89 8.55
C ASP A 225 -22.66 -3.67 9.30
N LEU A 226 -21.71 -4.59 9.12
CA LEU A 226 -20.36 -4.43 9.69
C LEU A 226 -19.67 -3.22 9.08
N VAL A 227 -19.63 -3.10 7.74
CA VAL A 227 -18.98 -1.99 7.04
C VAL A 227 -19.57 -0.64 7.46
N VAL A 228 -20.90 -0.54 7.58
CA VAL A 228 -21.61 0.65 8.06
C VAL A 228 -21.24 0.96 9.52
N SER A 229 -21.14 -0.06 10.39
CA SER A 229 -20.76 0.11 11.78
C SER A 229 -19.32 0.62 11.94
N LEU A 230 -18.38 0.14 11.10
CA LEU A 230 -16.98 0.60 11.08
C LEU A 230 -16.90 2.10 10.74
N VAL A 231 -17.57 2.52 9.66
CA VAL A 231 -17.59 3.94 9.27
C VAL A 231 -18.25 4.80 10.34
N ARG A 232 -19.38 4.36 10.91
CA ARG A 232 -20.09 5.10 11.95
C ARG A 232 -19.25 5.25 13.22
N ALA A 233 -18.54 4.21 13.64
CA ALA A 233 -17.66 4.25 14.79
C ALA A 233 -16.50 5.26 14.59
N LEU A 234 -15.87 5.27 13.41
CA LEU A 234 -14.84 6.24 13.08
C LEU A 234 -15.41 7.66 13.03
N ALA A 235 -16.52 7.87 12.30
CA ALA A 235 -17.09 9.20 12.10
C ALA A 235 -17.63 9.81 13.39
N GLY A 236 -18.18 9.00 14.29
CA GLY A 236 -18.64 9.45 15.61
C GLY A 236 -17.53 9.61 16.64
N GLY A 237 -16.37 8.96 16.46
CA GLY A 237 -15.29 8.94 17.45
C GLY A 237 -14.05 9.75 17.10
N LEU A 238 -13.96 10.35 15.89
CA LEU A 238 -12.81 11.14 15.44
C LEU A 238 -13.16 12.60 15.22
N SER A 239 -12.22 13.48 15.51
CA SER A 239 -12.34 14.92 15.22
C SER A 239 -12.08 15.25 13.73
N VAL A 240 -11.40 14.37 13.00
CA VAL A 240 -11.12 14.52 11.55
C VAL A 240 -12.19 13.81 10.70
N PRO A 241 -12.43 14.26 9.45
CA PRO A 241 -13.34 13.60 8.53
C PRO A 241 -12.95 12.16 8.25
N VAL A 242 -13.96 11.32 8.02
CA VAL A 242 -13.77 9.90 7.65
C VAL A 242 -14.10 9.71 6.19
N THR A 243 -13.25 9.00 5.47
CA THR A 243 -13.43 8.63 4.07
C THR A 243 -13.42 7.11 3.93
N ALA A 244 -13.88 6.59 2.80
CA ALA A 244 -13.83 5.17 2.51
C ALA A 244 -13.43 4.91 1.06
N LYS A 245 -12.72 3.81 0.83
CA LYS A 245 -12.32 3.38 -0.52
C LYS A 245 -12.87 2.00 -0.82
N ILE A 246 -13.83 1.94 -1.77
CA ILE A 246 -14.55 0.71 -2.14
C ILE A 246 -14.19 0.23 -3.55
N ARG A 247 -14.61 -1.00 -3.85
CA ARG A 247 -14.78 -1.56 -5.20
C ARG A 247 -16.26 -1.73 -5.49
N LEU A 248 -16.57 -2.00 -6.76
CA LEU A 248 -17.92 -2.39 -7.16
C LEU A 248 -18.25 -3.76 -6.52
N LEU A 249 -19.49 -3.92 -6.11
CA LEU A 249 -20.06 -5.23 -5.79
C LEU A 249 -20.31 -6.02 -7.09
N PRO A 250 -20.19 -7.34 -7.07
CA PRO A 250 -20.59 -8.16 -8.22
C PRO A 250 -22.11 -8.12 -8.39
N GLY A 251 -22.58 -8.18 -9.63
CA GLY A 251 -24.02 -8.15 -9.94
C GLY A 251 -24.52 -6.78 -10.33
N ASP A 252 -25.67 -6.37 -9.80
CA ASP A 252 -26.29 -5.09 -10.13
C ASP A 252 -25.55 -3.91 -9.50
N ILE A 253 -25.43 -2.84 -10.25
CA ILE A 253 -24.82 -1.59 -9.76
C ILE A 253 -25.62 -0.98 -8.60
N ASP A 254 -26.91 -1.22 -8.54
CA ASP A 254 -27.81 -0.72 -7.49
C ASP A 254 -27.41 -1.24 -6.09
N GLU A 255 -26.81 -2.42 -5.99
CA GLU A 255 -26.24 -2.92 -4.73
C GLU A 255 -25.04 -2.05 -4.29
N THR A 256 -24.17 -1.67 -5.22
CA THR A 256 -23.05 -0.78 -4.92
C THR A 256 -23.54 0.62 -4.54
N ILE A 257 -24.55 1.15 -5.25
CA ILE A 257 -25.17 2.45 -4.94
C ILE A 257 -25.80 2.41 -3.55
N SER A 258 -26.55 1.36 -3.24
CA SER A 258 -27.19 1.18 -1.93
C SER A 258 -26.16 1.12 -0.79
N LEU A 259 -25.02 0.43 -0.99
CA LEU A 259 -23.92 0.44 -0.04
C LEU A 259 -23.30 1.84 0.10
N ALA A 260 -23.05 2.52 -1.01
CA ALA A 260 -22.45 3.86 -1.02
C ALA A 260 -23.32 4.89 -0.26
N LEU A 261 -24.63 4.84 -0.45
CA LEU A 261 -25.58 5.65 0.31
C LEU A 261 -25.55 5.32 1.80
N ALA A 262 -25.48 4.03 2.17
CA ALA A 262 -25.40 3.64 3.57
C ALA A 262 -24.09 4.12 4.24
N LEU A 263 -22.97 4.13 3.50
CA LEU A 263 -21.70 4.70 3.98
C LEU A 263 -21.79 6.23 4.16
N GLN A 264 -22.43 6.93 3.23
CA GLN A 264 -22.69 8.37 3.36
C GLN A 264 -23.50 8.68 4.63
N GLU A 265 -24.59 7.94 4.86
CA GLU A 265 -25.43 8.10 6.05
C GLU A 265 -24.75 7.66 7.35
N ALA A 266 -23.72 6.80 7.27
CA ALA A 266 -22.88 6.45 8.40
C ALA A 266 -21.84 7.51 8.77
N GLY A 267 -21.72 8.59 7.97
CA GLY A 267 -20.79 9.70 8.22
C GLY A 267 -19.54 9.69 7.34
N CYS A 268 -19.53 8.94 6.22
CA CYS A 268 -18.48 9.04 5.21
C CYS A 268 -18.51 10.43 4.55
N SER A 269 -17.39 11.15 4.59
CA SER A 269 -17.28 12.50 4.04
C SER A 269 -16.75 12.55 2.61
N VAL A 270 -16.01 11.53 2.15
CA VAL A 270 -15.55 11.38 0.76
C VAL A 270 -15.52 9.89 0.43
N LEU A 271 -16.10 9.51 -0.70
CA LEU A 271 -16.05 8.12 -1.15
C LEU A 271 -15.14 7.97 -2.37
N THR A 272 -14.16 7.07 -2.30
CA THR A 272 -13.38 6.65 -3.47
C THR A 272 -13.92 5.36 -4.04
N VAL A 273 -14.25 5.35 -5.33
CA VAL A 273 -14.82 4.19 -6.02
C VAL A 273 -13.86 3.65 -7.08
N HIS A 274 -13.40 2.41 -6.91
CA HIS A 274 -12.65 1.71 -7.94
C HIS A 274 -13.62 0.94 -8.84
N GLY A 275 -13.70 1.31 -10.11
CA GLY A 275 -14.65 0.76 -11.09
C GLY A 275 -14.37 -0.68 -11.53
N ARG A 276 -13.98 -1.54 -10.60
CA ARG A 276 -13.81 -2.99 -10.78
C ARG A 276 -14.33 -3.72 -9.55
N THR A 277 -14.85 -4.93 -9.76
CA THR A 277 -15.20 -5.82 -8.63
C THR A 277 -13.93 -6.40 -7.98
N ARG A 278 -14.09 -7.11 -6.86
CA ARG A 278 -12.98 -7.77 -6.17
C ARG A 278 -12.30 -8.83 -7.05
N GLU A 279 -13.05 -9.52 -7.87
CA GLU A 279 -12.59 -10.62 -8.74
C GLU A 279 -11.86 -10.11 -9.98
N GLN A 280 -12.17 -8.89 -10.41
CA GLN A 280 -11.56 -8.27 -11.59
C GLN A 280 -10.14 -7.77 -11.30
N LYS A 281 -9.19 -8.26 -12.10
CA LYS A 281 -7.78 -7.81 -12.07
C LYS A 281 -7.61 -6.54 -12.91
N CYS A 282 -6.42 -5.94 -12.84
CA CYS A 282 -6.07 -4.77 -13.66
C CYS A 282 -6.10 -5.03 -15.18
N SER A 283 -6.06 -6.28 -15.61
CA SER A 283 -6.28 -6.67 -17.01
C SER A 283 -7.72 -6.46 -17.52
N CYS A 284 -8.70 -6.36 -16.62
CA CYS A 284 -10.07 -6.01 -17.00
C CYS A 284 -10.21 -4.49 -17.15
N LEU A 285 -11.07 -4.05 -18.07
CA LEU A 285 -11.40 -2.64 -18.17
C LEU A 285 -12.09 -2.15 -16.89
N CYS A 286 -11.88 -0.89 -16.58
CA CYS A 286 -12.53 -0.22 -15.46
C CYS A 286 -13.88 0.31 -15.92
N ASP A 287 -14.93 0.07 -15.17
CA ASP A 287 -16.29 0.54 -15.47
C ASP A 287 -16.49 1.97 -14.95
N TRP A 288 -16.23 2.94 -15.82
CA TRP A 288 -16.45 4.35 -15.51
C TRP A 288 -17.94 4.73 -15.47
N ALA A 289 -18.78 4.03 -16.22
CA ALA A 289 -20.22 4.27 -16.19
C ALA A 289 -20.84 3.87 -14.84
N ALA A 290 -20.37 2.77 -14.25
CA ALA A 290 -20.74 2.39 -12.89
C ALA A 290 -20.29 3.44 -11.85
N ILE A 291 -19.07 3.99 -11.98
CA ILE A 291 -18.61 5.09 -11.10
C ILE A 291 -19.51 6.31 -11.24
N ALA A 292 -19.89 6.69 -12.47
CA ALA A 292 -20.78 7.82 -12.74
C ALA A 292 -22.14 7.66 -12.05
N LYS A 293 -22.72 6.44 -12.08
CA LYS A 293 -23.99 6.15 -11.40
C LYS A 293 -23.86 6.30 -9.88
N VAL A 294 -22.77 5.82 -9.29
CA VAL A 294 -22.51 6.01 -7.86
C VAL A 294 -22.35 7.50 -7.53
N LYS A 295 -21.60 8.26 -8.35
CA LYS A 295 -21.45 9.72 -8.17
C LYS A 295 -22.79 10.45 -8.22
N ALA A 296 -23.63 10.10 -9.17
CA ALA A 296 -24.94 10.74 -9.33
C ALA A 296 -25.88 10.51 -8.13
N ALA A 297 -25.72 9.40 -7.41
CA ALA A 297 -26.56 9.07 -6.26
C ALA A 297 -26.11 9.73 -4.95
N LEU A 298 -24.84 10.16 -4.85
CA LEU A 298 -24.26 10.67 -3.62
C LEU A 298 -24.29 12.20 -3.53
N SER A 299 -24.47 12.71 -2.31
CA SER A 299 -24.43 14.14 -1.99
C SER A 299 -23.07 14.62 -1.47
N ILE A 300 -22.11 13.71 -1.30
CA ILE A 300 -20.74 13.99 -0.85
C ILE A 300 -19.74 13.95 -2.02
N PRO A 301 -18.52 14.49 -1.86
CA PRO A 301 -17.45 14.35 -2.85
C PRO A 301 -17.13 12.88 -3.16
N VAL A 302 -16.88 12.58 -4.45
CA VAL A 302 -16.51 11.24 -4.93
C VAL A 302 -15.23 11.30 -5.74
N ILE A 303 -14.31 10.39 -5.44
CA ILE A 303 -13.05 10.21 -6.18
C ILE A 303 -13.17 8.98 -7.07
N ALA A 304 -12.96 9.14 -8.39
CA ALA A 304 -12.90 8.03 -9.33
C ALA A 304 -11.54 7.36 -9.31
N ASN A 305 -11.48 6.02 -9.32
CA ASN A 305 -10.26 5.26 -9.35
C ASN A 305 -10.29 4.13 -10.38
N GLY A 306 -9.19 3.96 -11.10
CA GLY A 306 -8.94 2.87 -12.03
C GLY A 306 -9.08 3.25 -13.52
N GLY A 307 -8.33 2.55 -14.37
CA GLY A 307 -8.37 2.73 -15.82
C GLY A 307 -7.59 3.94 -16.34
N VAL A 308 -6.76 4.59 -15.53
CA VAL A 308 -5.86 5.68 -15.95
C VAL A 308 -4.49 5.10 -16.28
N GLU A 309 -4.03 5.31 -17.50
CA GLU A 309 -2.71 4.90 -17.99
C GLU A 309 -1.88 6.09 -18.49
N HIS A 310 -2.57 7.06 -19.10
CA HIS A 310 -1.94 8.24 -19.70
C HIS A 310 -2.51 9.52 -19.09
N PRO A 311 -1.82 10.65 -19.18
CA PRO A 311 -2.32 11.94 -18.68
C PRO A 311 -3.69 12.32 -19.25
N ALA A 312 -3.96 11.99 -20.51
CA ALA A 312 -5.25 12.24 -21.16
C ALA A 312 -6.42 11.47 -20.50
N ASP A 313 -6.14 10.29 -19.93
CA ASP A 313 -7.16 9.47 -19.28
C ASP A 313 -7.72 10.14 -18.03
N ILE A 314 -6.93 10.96 -17.33
CA ILE A 314 -7.39 11.71 -16.16
C ILE A 314 -8.57 12.62 -16.54
N ARG A 315 -8.41 13.38 -17.62
CA ARG A 315 -9.48 14.26 -18.11
C ARG A 315 -10.69 13.47 -18.61
N ARG A 316 -10.45 12.36 -19.34
CA ARG A 316 -11.51 11.46 -19.81
C ARG A 316 -12.29 10.83 -18.66
N LEU A 317 -11.58 10.33 -17.63
CA LEU A 317 -12.19 9.76 -16.43
C LEU A 317 -13.09 10.77 -15.72
N LEU A 318 -12.59 11.98 -15.45
CA LEU A 318 -13.36 13.03 -14.78
C LEU A 318 -14.56 13.47 -15.61
N ALA A 319 -14.41 13.61 -16.93
CA ALA A 319 -15.51 13.97 -17.83
C ALA A 319 -16.57 12.86 -17.91
N ALA A 320 -16.15 11.59 -17.97
CA ALA A 320 -17.07 10.46 -18.08
C ALA A 320 -17.83 10.15 -16.79
N THR A 321 -17.22 10.44 -15.62
CA THR A 321 -17.80 10.07 -14.32
C THR A 321 -18.46 11.22 -13.59
N GLY A 322 -18.13 12.47 -13.92
CA GLY A 322 -18.53 13.64 -13.15
C GLY A 322 -17.97 13.70 -11.72
N CYS A 323 -16.97 12.86 -11.41
CA CYS A 323 -16.36 12.81 -10.09
C CYS A 323 -15.50 14.05 -9.80
N ASP A 324 -15.29 14.32 -8.51
CA ASP A 324 -14.62 15.51 -8.01
C ASP A 324 -13.09 15.38 -8.07
N GLY A 325 -12.57 14.14 -8.06
CA GLY A 325 -11.15 13.83 -8.17
C GLY A 325 -10.88 12.51 -8.89
N ALA A 326 -9.67 12.36 -9.40
CA ALA A 326 -9.13 11.15 -10.03
C ALA A 326 -7.99 10.58 -9.18
N MET A 327 -8.13 9.33 -8.71
CA MET A 327 -7.11 8.64 -7.93
C MET A 327 -6.30 7.70 -8.82
N LEU A 328 -4.98 7.87 -8.78
CA LEU A 328 -4.01 7.11 -9.57
C LEU A 328 -3.19 6.19 -8.66
N SER A 329 -2.90 4.99 -9.15
CA SER A 329 -2.05 4.00 -8.48
C SER A 329 -0.93 3.50 -9.40
N GLU A 330 -1.17 2.48 -10.21
CA GLU A 330 -0.14 1.81 -11.02
C GLU A 330 0.55 2.75 -12.01
N ALA A 331 -0.20 3.61 -12.70
CA ALA A 331 0.38 4.59 -13.62
C ALA A 331 1.29 5.60 -12.92
N ALA A 332 0.94 6.02 -11.69
CA ALA A 332 1.78 6.89 -10.88
C ALA A 332 3.06 6.21 -10.39
N LEU A 333 3.06 4.89 -10.18
CA LEU A 333 4.27 4.14 -9.80
C LEU A 333 5.28 4.01 -10.94
N GLU A 334 4.81 3.98 -12.16
CA GLU A 334 5.68 3.98 -13.35
C GLU A 334 6.12 5.40 -13.69
N ASN A 335 5.19 6.35 -13.64
CA ASN A 335 5.42 7.73 -14.04
C ASN A 335 4.70 8.70 -13.09
N PRO A 336 5.28 9.10 -11.96
CA PRO A 336 4.68 10.12 -11.09
C PRO A 336 4.52 11.48 -11.78
N ALA A 337 5.25 11.77 -12.88
CA ALA A 337 5.07 12.98 -13.67
C ALA A 337 3.73 13.03 -14.44
N ILE A 338 2.94 11.95 -14.42
CA ILE A 338 1.56 11.90 -14.93
C ILE A 338 0.66 12.95 -14.28
N PHE A 339 0.90 13.29 -13.00
CA PHE A 339 0.17 14.33 -12.30
C PHE A 339 0.39 15.73 -12.92
N GLY A 340 1.59 15.99 -13.45
CA GLY A 340 1.92 17.21 -14.20
C GLY A 340 1.59 17.14 -15.69
N GLY A 341 0.94 16.06 -16.14
CA GLY A 341 0.56 15.90 -17.54
C GLY A 341 1.69 15.38 -18.46
N ALA A 342 2.85 15.01 -17.90
CA ALA A 342 3.95 14.50 -18.69
C ALA A 342 3.77 13.01 -19.05
N PRO A 343 3.94 12.62 -20.33
CA PRO A 343 3.92 11.23 -20.74
C PRO A 343 5.19 10.50 -20.26
N VAL A 344 5.18 9.18 -20.30
CA VAL A 344 6.37 8.37 -20.05
C VAL A 344 7.41 8.62 -21.16
N SER A 345 8.66 8.88 -20.77
CA SER A 345 9.79 8.95 -21.68
C SER A 345 11.05 8.41 -21.00
N ARG A 346 12.02 7.96 -21.77
CA ARG A 346 13.29 7.40 -21.24
C ARG A 346 14.05 8.41 -20.37
N ALA A 347 14.28 9.59 -20.88
CA ALA A 347 14.94 10.67 -20.14
C ALA A 347 14.14 11.07 -18.90
N GLY A 348 12.80 11.15 -19.00
CA GLY A 348 11.91 11.41 -17.89
C GLY A 348 12.02 10.35 -16.80
N GLN A 349 12.08 9.07 -17.15
CA GLN A 349 12.23 7.97 -16.18
C GLN A 349 13.54 8.06 -15.38
N ILE A 350 14.66 8.41 -16.04
CA ILE A 350 15.96 8.61 -15.38
C ILE A 350 15.88 9.79 -14.41
N GLY A 351 15.30 10.92 -14.85
CA GLY A 351 15.10 12.09 -14.01
C GLY A 351 14.20 11.80 -12.78
N ILE A 352 13.13 11.06 -12.99
CA ILE A 352 12.21 10.60 -11.90
C ILE A 352 12.96 9.68 -10.93
N ALA A 353 13.75 8.72 -11.41
CA ALA A 353 14.53 7.82 -10.56
C ALA A 353 15.50 8.59 -9.66
N ARG A 354 16.22 9.60 -10.20
CA ARG A 354 17.10 10.48 -9.43
C ARG A 354 16.32 11.30 -8.40
N ALA A 355 15.19 11.88 -8.79
CA ALA A 355 14.34 12.65 -7.89
C ALA A 355 13.80 11.78 -6.75
N TYR A 356 13.40 10.53 -7.04
CA TYR A 356 12.98 9.57 -6.01
C TYR A 356 14.12 9.24 -5.04
N LEU A 357 15.34 8.97 -5.55
CA LEU A 357 16.49 8.67 -4.70
C LEU A 357 16.87 9.86 -3.81
N ALA A 358 16.75 11.08 -4.30
CA ALA A 358 16.95 12.28 -3.46
C ALA A 358 15.92 12.31 -2.32
N ARG A 359 14.64 12.11 -2.60
CA ARG A 359 13.60 12.02 -1.55
C ARG A 359 13.80 10.84 -0.60
N ALA A 360 14.26 9.69 -1.10
CA ALA A 360 14.56 8.53 -0.27
C ALA A 360 15.80 8.70 0.61
N ARG A 361 16.70 9.63 0.29
CA ARG A 361 17.82 10.02 1.15
C ARG A 361 17.33 10.87 2.32
N ASP A 362 16.45 11.84 2.05
CA ASP A 362 15.86 12.72 3.06
C ASP A 362 14.86 11.95 3.96
N HIS A 363 14.09 11.04 3.36
CA HIS A 363 13.05 10.23 4.01
C HIS A 363 13.25 8.74 3.71
N PRO A 364 14.20 8.06 4.39
CA PRO A 364 14.58 6.70 4.05
C PRO A 364 13.41 5.71 4.18
N PRO A 365 13.07 4.96 3.12
CA PRO A 365 12.09 3.90 3.21
C PRO A 365 12.54 2.85 4.24
N ARG A 366 11.59 2.22 4.93
CA ARG A 366 11.86 1.22 5.97
C ARG A 366 12.69 0.01 5.51
N SER A 367 12.83 -0.22 4.21
CA SER A 367 13.69 -1.26 3.66
C SER A 367 14.13 -0.94 2.24
N SER A 368 15.33 -1.40 1.86
CA SER A 368 15.84 -1.30 0.49
C SER A 368 14.97 -2.02 -0.55
N SER A 369 14.12 -2.96 -0.14
CA SER A 369 13.17 -3.61 -1.05
C SER A 369 12.09 -2.65 -1.56
N ILE A 370 11.67 -1.68 -0.75
CA ILE A 370 10.73 -0.62 -1.16
C ILE A 370 11.40 0.29 -2.19
N LEU A 371 12.62 0.76 -1.87
CA LEU A 371 13.45 1.56 -2.76
C LEU A 371 13.57 0.90 -4.15
N LYS A 372 13.97 -0.37 -4.17
CA LYS A 372 14.13 -1.13 -5.40
C LYS A 372 12.81 -1.33 -6.16
N ALA A 373 11.71 -1.55 -5.44
CA ALA A 373 10.40 -1.75 -6.07
C ALA A 373 9.94 -0.53 -6.88
N HIS A 374 10.23 0.69 -6.43
CA HIS A 374 9.98 1.91 -7.18
C HIS A 374 10.89 2.00 -8.41
N LEU A 375 12.20 1.81 -8.24
CA LEU A 375 13.15 1.93 -9.34
C LEU A 375 12.91 0.88 -10.44
N PHE A 376 12.52 -0.35 -10.08
CA PHE A 376 12.14 -1.37 -11.08
C PHE A 376 10.92 -1.00 -11.91
N LYS A 377 10.02 -0.17 -11.39
CA LYS A 377 8.86 0.31 -12.14
C LYS A 377 9.18 1.54 -12.97
N VAL A 378 9.81 2.54 -12.35
CA VAL A 378 10.18 3.79 -13.02
C VAL A 378 11.16 3.53 -14.16
N LEU A 379 12.18 2.70 -13.96
CA LEU A 379 13.21 2.37 -14.97
C LEU A 379 12.86 1.13 -15.80
N PHE A 380 11.60 0.73 -15.82
CA PHE A 380 11.20 -0.54 -16.43
C PHE A 380 11.70 -0.71 -17.86
N MET A 381 11.53 0.30 -18.72
CA MET A 381 11.91 0.26 -20.13
C MET A 381 13.42 0.08 -20.33
N ALA A 382 14.22 0.84 -19.57
CA ALA A 382 15.67 0.74 -19.61
C ALA A 382 16.19 -0.58 -19.06
N LEU A 383 15.65 -1.04 -17.94
CA LEU A 383 16.05 -2.29 -17.29
C LEU A 383 15.61 -3.56 -18.05
N ASP A 384 14.61 -3.47 -18.92
CA ASP A 384 14.22 -4.58 -19.81
C ASP A 384 15.28 -4.78 -20.92
N ARG A 385 15.88 -3.71 -21.41
CA ARG A 385 17.00 -3.74 -22.40
C ARG A 385 18.33 -4.10 -21.74
N HIS A 386 18.63 -3.55 -20.57
CA HIS A 386 19.92 -3.71 -19.88
C HIS A 386 19.84 -4.69 -18.71
N ARG A 387 19.76 -5.99 -19.02
CA ARG A 387 19.57 -7.06 -18.00
C ARG A 387 20.64 -7.06 -16.91
N ALA A 388 21.90 -6.80 -17.24
CA ALA A 388 22.98 -6.71 -16.27
C ALA A 388 22.75 -5.58 -15.25
N LEU A 389 22.22 -4.42 -15.68
CA LEU A 389 21.87 -3.32 -14.78
C LEU A 389 20.65 -3.67 -13.92
N ARG A 390 19.70 -4.43 -14.46
CA ARG A 390 18.59 -4.97 -13.69
C ARG A 390 19.06 -5.88 -12.53
N GLU A 391 20.06 -6.74 -12.79
CA GLU A 391 20.65 -7.60 -11.76
C GLU A 391 21.40 -6.78 -10.71
N ARG A 392 22.17 -5.76 -11.13
CA ARG A 392 22.84 -4.80 -10.23
C ARG A 392 21.85 -4.08 -9.34
N LEU A 393 20.75 -3.57 -9.88
CA LEU A 393 19.69 -2.96 -9.08
C LEU A 393 19.10 -3.95 -8.06
N GLY A 394 18.90 -5.21 -8.46
CA GLY A 394 18.47 -6.27 -7.55
C GLY A 394 19.40 -6.46 -6.35
N ALA A 395 20.71 -6.28 -6.55
CA ALA A 395 21.75 -6.41 -5.53
C ALA A 395 21.95 -5.13 -4.68
N ALA A 396 21.48 -3.96 -5.13
CA ALA A 396 21.64 -2.71 -4.41
C ALA A 396 21.13 -2.80 -2.97
N SER A 397 21.88 -2.30 -2.01
CA SER A 397 21.59 -2.36 -0.57
C SER A 397 21.04 -1.04 -0.02
N ASP A 398 21.40 0.08 -0.61
CA ASP A 398 21.10 1.43 -0.16
C ASP A 398 20.86 2.40 -1.33
N VAL A 399 20.73 3.69 -1.00
CA VAL A 399 20.47 4.77 -1.97
C VAL A 399 21.68 5.01 -2.88
N ASP A 400 22.91 4.88 -2.37
CA ASP A 400 24.11 5.18 -3.14
C ASP A 400 24.39 4.05 -4.15
N ASP A 401 24.22 2.79 -3.76
CA ASP A 401 24.25 1.65 -4.69
C ASP A 401 23.22 1.82 -5.82
N ALA A 402 21.99 2.21 -5.45
CA ALA A 402 20.92 2.43 -6.42
C ALA A 402 21.21 3.60 -7.35
N LEU A 403 21.79 4.70 -6.85
CA LEU A 403 22.19 5.86 -7.66
C LEU A 403 23.26 5.47 -8.68
N ALA A 404 24.28 4.70 -8.27
CA ALA A 404 25.30 4.20 -9.19
C ALA A 404 24.72 3.31 -10.30
N VAL A 405 23.61 2.63 -10.05
CA VAL A 405 22.87 1.90 -11.12
C VAL A 405 22.13 2.86 -12.03
N VAL A 406 21.48 3.91 -11.50
CA VAL A 406 20.80 4.92 -12.31
C VAL A 406 21.79 5.65 -13.23
N ASP A 407 22.99 5.98 -12.72
CA ASP A 407 24.07 6.58 -13.52
C ASP A 407 24.50 5.65 -14.67
N ALA A 408 24.64 4.35 -14.38
CA ALA A 408 25.00 3.37 -15.41
C ALA A 408 23.86 3.16 -16.44
N VAL A 409 22.60 3.24 -16.02
CA VAL A 409 21.43 3.22 -16.93
C VAL A 409 21.48 4.44 -17.85
N GLU A 410 21.68 5.64 -17.32
CA GLU A 410 21.77 6.86 -18.12
C GLU A 410 22.89 6.79 -19.16
N ALA A 411 24.08 6.32 -18.76
CA ALA A 411 25.21 6.17 -19.68
C ALA A 411 24.91 5.15 -20.80
N ALA A 412 24.27 4.01 -20.45
CA ALA A 412 23.90 2.98 -21.42
C ALA A 412 22.82 3.47 -22.41
N GLU A 413 21.82 4.22 -21.92
CA GLU A 413 20.78 4.80 -22.78
C GLU A 413 21.34 5.86 -23.73
N ARG A 414 22.25 6.74 -23.27
CA ARG A 414 22.93 7.72 -24.12
C ARG A 414 23.78 7.05 -25.21
N ALA A 415 24.46 5.96 -24.89
CA ALA A 415 25.24 5.21 -25.87
C ALA A 415 24.33 4.55 -26.93
N ALA A 416 23.18 4.06 -26.53
CA ALA A 416 22.20 3.42 -27.42
C ALA A 416 21.49 4.45 -28.33
N GLU A 417 21.23 5.68 -27.86
CA GLU A 417 20.64 6.77 -28.67
C GLU A 417 21.58 7.24 -29.78
N ALA A 418 22.89 7.11 -29.59
CA ALA A 418 23.88 7.45 -30.63
C ALA A 418 23.84 6.46 -31.81
N ASP A 419 23.30 5.25 -31.58
CA ASP A 419 23.26 4.18 -32.61
C ASP A 419 21.85 3.97 -33.22
N ALA A 420 20.79 4.62 -32.70
CA ALA A 420 19.42 4.37 -33.09
C ALA A 420 18.74 5.58 -33.72
N ALA A 421 18.26 5.41 -34.96
CA ALA A 421 17.25 6.29 -35.55
C ALA A 421 15.88 6.02 -34.87
N ASP A 422 15.29 7.06 -34.29
CA ASP A 422 13.89 7.22 -33.90
C ASP A 422 13.07 5.97 -33.43
N ASP A 423 13.38 5.42 -32.26
CA ASP A 423 12.40 4.68 -31.46
C ASP A 423 12.03 5.53 -30.22
N ASP A 424 10.90 6.24 -30.29
CA ASP A 424 10.41 7.11 -29.21
C ASP A 424 9.93 6.35 -27.96
N GLY A 425 10.01 5.02 -27.96
CA GLY A 425 9.74 4.16 -26.81
C GLY A 425 8.31 4.23 -26.25
N ILE A 426 7.40 4.92 -26.92
CA ILE A 426 6.01 5.18 -26.48
C ILE A 426 5.19 3.87 -26.36
N GLY A 427 5.66 2.75 -26.93
CA GLY A 427 4.92 1.49 -27.01
C GLY A 427 4.95 0.59 -25.77
N LEU A 428 5.91 0.73 -24.86
CA LEU A 428 6.23 -0.26 -23.82
C LEU A 428 6.13 0.28 -22.39
N THR A 429 4.94 0.65 -21.94
CA THR A 429 4.72 0.90 -20.52
C THR A 429 4.57 -0.42 -19.75
N TRP A 430 5.01 -0.47 -18.48
CA TRP A 430 4.83 -1.61 -17.60
C TRP A 430 3.36 -1.99 -17.45
N TYR A 431 2.46 -1.02 -17.45
CA TYR A 431 1.03 -1.19 -17.31
C TYR A 431 0.39 -1.97 -18.49
N ARG A 432 0.80 -1.71 -19.73
CA ARG A 432 0.31 -2.44 -20.94
C ARG A 432 0.67 -3.93 -20.92
N ARG A 433 1.76 -4.28 -20.24
CA ARG A 433 2.22 -5.66 -20.10
C ARG A 433 1.22 -6.58 -19.41
N HIS A 434 0.38 -6.04 -18.52
CA HIS A 434 -0.64 -6.78 -17.81
C HIS A 434 -1.95 -6.93 -18.58
N ARG A 435 -2.09 -6.29 -19.72
CA ARG A 435 -3.20 -6.45 -20.65
C ARG A 435 -2.90 -7.53 -21.68
N ALA A 436 -2.94 -8.79 -21.27
CA ALA A 436 -2.89 -9.88 -22.26
C ALA A 436 -4.18 -9.84 -23.12
N GLY A 437 -4.04 -9.48 -24.41
CA GLY A 437 -5.04 -9.74 -25.44
C GLY A 437 -6.29 -8.85 -25.47
N GLY A 438 -6.30 -7.71 -24.78
CA GLY A 438 -7.39 -6.74 -24.93
C GLY A 438 -7.20 -5.87 -26.16
N ALA A 439 -8.16 -5.91 -27.08
CA ALA A 439 -8.21 -5.02 -28.25
C ALA A 439 -7.96 -3.57 -27.83
N GLN A 440 -7.12 -2.87 -28.60
CA GLN A 440 -7.01 -1.41 -28.49
C GLN A 440 -8.42 -0.79 -28.52
N PRO A 441 -8.71 0.22 -27.71
CA PRO A 441 -9.90 1.03 -27.98
C PRO A 441 -9.70 1.56 -29.39
N SER A 442 -10.57 1.13 -30.30
CA SER A 442 -10.65 1.73 -31.62
C SER A 442 -10.71 3.23 -31.46
N GLU A 443 -9.80 3.95 -32.10
CA GLU A 443 -10.01 5.36 -32.43
C GLU A 443 -11.30 5.43 -33.21
N GLY A 444 -12.39 5.64 -32.51
CA GLY A 444 -13.76 5.60 -33.00
C GLY A 444 -14.44 6.92 -32.71
N GLY A 445 -14.40 7.82 -33.72
CA GLY A 445 -15.49 8.69 -34.07
C GLY A 445 -15.67 9.90 -33.19
N ALA A 446 -15.04 10.99 -33.58
CA ALA A 446 -15.66 12.30 -33.48
C ALA A 446 -16.98 12.26 -34.26
N ALA A 447 -18.11 12.46 -33.57
CA ALA A 447 -19.35 13.00 -34.06
C ALA A 447 -20.12 13.61 -32.90
#